data_0ed39851e25da8008088b1f008bc7e13
#
_entry.id   0ed39851e25da8008088b1f008bc7e13
#
_cell.length_a   1.000
_cell.length_b   1.000
_cell.length_c   1.000
_cell.angle_alpha   90.00
_cell.angle_beta   90.00
_cell.angle_gamma   90.00
#
_symmetry.space_group_name_H-M   'P 1'
#
loop_
_entity.id
_entity.type
_entity.pdbx_description
1 polymer ?
#
loop_
_entity_poly.entity_id
_entity_poly.type
_entity_poly.pdbx_seq_one_letter_code
_entity_poly.pdbx_strand_id
1 'polypeptide(L)'
;MKVLTRIMMIVALGFIMTTLAEAAQDIPYSGFFGNQTVYEQLQPGPKGGAKMRWMKQGIDTLKYKRFMVDSVIFFLADNADYKGIDPQEMKELCDTFNKEIAEAFRNKYEIVSEPGPDVARLSIAITNIRPSKPGVSAVTSIIPVGLGVSLLKKGATGGWSGSGQTCVEVMVFDSMTNEILILAVDQQKAEFEDRFTKWGSANDAFKFWSAKMVEFIDNSKKNKR
;
A
#
# COMPACT_ATOMS: atom_id res chain seq x y z
N MET A 1 3.14 -42.88 23.29
CA MET A 1 3.63 -42.29 22.04
C MET A 1 2.51 -41.63 21.22
N LYS A 2 1.39 -42.26 20.91
CA LYS A 2 0.32 -41.68 20.06
C LYS A 2 -0.37 -40.44 20.61
N VAL A 3 -0.45 -40.24 21.94
CA VAL A 3 -1.09 -39.09 22.57
C VAL A 3 -0.18 -37.85 22.52
N LEU A 4 1.14 -38.03 22.76
CA LEU A 4 2.13 -36.95 22.68
C LEU A 4 2.23 -36.35 21.27
N THR A 5 2.16 -37.22 20.25
CA THR A 5 2.19 -36.79 18.85
C THR A 5 0.96 -35.95 18.45
N ARG A 6 -0.23 -36.29 19.02
CA ARG A 6 -1.46 -35.52 18.77
C ARG A 6 -1.46 -34.15 19.46
N ILE A 7 -0.91 -34.05 20.65
CA ILE A 7 -0.79 -32.77 21.38
C ILE A 7 0.22 -31.85 20.67
N MET A 8 1.33 -32.38 20.18
CA MET A 8 2.32 -31.62 19.44
C MET A 8 1.79 -31.13 18.09
N MET A 9 0.91 -31.88 17.41
CA MET A 9 0.28 -31.48 16.17
C MET A 9 -0.77 -30.38 16.35
N ILE A 10 -1.51 -30.37 17.46
CA ILE A 10 -2.48 -29.34 17.81
C ILE A 10 -1.78 -28.02 18.18
N VAL A 11 -0.66 -28.09 18.91
CA VAL A 11 0.15 -26.90 19.25
C VAL A 11 0.81 -26.29 18.01
N ALA A 12 1.28 -27.11 17.06
CA ALA A 12 1.85 -26.62 15.79
C ALA A 12 0.78 -25.98 14.90
N LEU A 13 -0.46 -26.50 14.87
CA LEU A 13 -1.56 -25.90 14.11
C LEU A 13 -2.04 -24.58 14.73
N GLY A 14 -2.03 -24.47 16.06
CA GLY A 14 -2.36 -23.23 16.78
C GLY A 14 -1.34 -22.12 16.55
N PHE A 15 -0.05 -22.46 16.40
CA PHE A 15 1.01 -21.47 16.17
C PHE A 15 1.02 -20.91 14.74
N ILE A 16 0.53 -21.68 13.76
CA ILE A 16 0.43 -21.22 12.34
C ILE A 16 -0.75 -20.26 12.17
N MET A 17 -1.83 -20.39 12.95
CA MET A 17 -2.99 -19.46 12.88
C MET A 17 -2.70 -18.09 13.49
N THR A 18 -1.80 -17.97 14.47
CA THR A 18 -1.49 -16.70 15.14
C THR A 18 -0.62 -15.75 14.27
N THR A 19 0.21 -16.29 13.38
CA THR A 19 1.07 -15.46 12.51
C THR A 19 0.34 -14.80 11.33
N LEU A 20 -0.83 -15.30 10.95
CA LEU A 20 -1.65 -14.71 9.89
C LEU A 20 -2.51 -13.53 10.41
N ALA A 21 -2.82 -13.48 11.70
CA ALA A 21 -3.63 -12.42 12.29
C ALA A 21 -2.82 -11.13 12.53
N GLU A 22 -1.52 -11.21 12.71
CA GLU A 22 -0.65 -10.07 13.04
C GLU A 22 -0.46 -9.11 11.84
N ALA A 23 -0.49 -9.62 10.60
CA ALA A 23 -0.33 -8.80 9.40
C ALA A 23 -1.57 -7.93 9.08
N ALA A 24 -2.73 -8.27 9.61
CA ALA A 24 -4.00 -7.56 9.36
C ALA A 24 -4.23 -6.41 10.35
N GLN A 25 -3.56 -6.40 11.51
CA GLN A 25 -3.82 -5.43 12.58
C GLN A 25 -3.14 -4.06 12.41
N ASP A 26 -2.21 -3.91 11.47
CA ASP A 26 -1.37 -2.70 11.30
C ASP A 26 -1.89 -1.71 10.23
N ILE A 27 -2.98 -2.03 9.52
CA ILE A 27 -3.49 -1.16 8.46
C ILE A 27 -4.74 -0.42 8.96
N PRO A 28 -4.68 0.92 9.11
CA PRO A 28 -5.81 1.68 9.58
C PRO A 28 -6.95 1.66 8.54
N TYR A 29 -8.17 1.41 8.99
CA TYR A 29 -9.38 1.62 8.24
C TYR A 29 -9.53 3.12 7.92
N SER A 30 -9.51 3.49 6.63
CA SER A 30 -9.67 4.90 6.23
C SER A 30 -11.11 5.29 5.96
N GLY A 31 -11.92 4.37 5.47
CA GLY A 31 -13.27 4.62 4.95
C GLY A 31 -13.30 4.90 3.44
N PHE A 32 -12.17 4.93 2.75
CA PHE A 32 -12.13 5.19 1.31
C PHE A 32 -12.87 4.13 0.49
N PHE A 33 -12.85 2.87 0.91
CA PHE A 33 -13.64 1.79 0.28
C PHE A 33 -15.12 1.80 0.68
N GLY A 34 -15.56 2.74 1.50
CA GLY A 34 -16.93 2.83 2.00
C GLY A 34 -17.06 2.32 3.43
N ASN A 35 -17.69 1.16 3.64
CA ASN A 35 -17.98 0.66 4.97
C ASN A 35 -16.98 -0.41 5.46
N GLN A 36 -17.03 -0.71 6.76
CA GLN A 36 -16.17 -1.68 7.44
C GLN A 36 -16.21 -3.07 6.77
N THR A 37 -17.36 -3.54 6.32
CA THR A 37 -17.53 -4.88 5.76
C THR A 37 -16.75 -5.10 4.47
N VAL A 38 -16.41 -4.03 3.73
CA VAL A 38 -15.57 -4.11 2.54
C VAL A 38 -14.12 -4.43 2.93
N TYR A 39 -13.62 -3.81 4.00
CA TYR A 39 -12.26 -4.08 4.50
C TYR A 39 -12.11 -5.48 5.07
N GLU A 40 -13.17 -6.05 5.66
CA GLU A 40 -13.19 -7.42 6.18
C GLU A 40 -13.02 -8.50 5.09
N GLN A 41 -13.28 -8.15 3.83
CA GLN A 41 -13.07 -9.04 2.70
C GLN A 41 -11.61 -9.08 2.21
N LEU A 42 -10.78 -8.13 2.63
CA LEU A 42 -9.39 -8.10 2.23
C LEU A 42 -8.61 -9.29 2.79
N GLN A 43 -7.75 -9.85 1.98
CA GLN A 43 -6.86 -10.95 2.33
C GLN A 43 -5.41 -10.49 2.22
N PRO A 44 -4.47 -11.08 2.96
CA PRO A 44 -3.05 -10.81 2.79
C PRO A 44 -2.64 -10.94 1.32
N GLY A 45 -1.93 -9.94 0.81
CA GLY A 45 -1.41 -9.97 -0.55
C GLY A 45 -0.22 -10.94 -0.70
N PRO A 46 0.17 -11.28 -1.92
CA PRO A 46 1.33 -12.10 -2.16
C PRO A 46 2.62 -11.35 -1.82
N LYS A 47 3.69 -12.09 -1.57
CA LYS A 47 5.02 -11.50 -1.33
C LYS A 47 5.39 -10.54 -2.48
N GLY A 48 5.74 -9.31 -2.12
CA GLY A 48 6.08 -8.24 -3.08
C GLY A 48 4.88 -7.55 -3.75
N GLY A 49 3.63 -7.90 -3.38
CA GLY A 49 2.42 -7.18 -3.73
C GLY A 49 1.95 -6.26 -2.60
N ALA A 50 0.74 -5.72 -2.74
CA ALA A 50 0.09 -4.95 -1.68
C ALA A 50 -0.07 -5.80 -0.41
N LYS A 51 -0.01 -5.16 0.76
CA LYS A 51 -0.17 -5.86 2.06
C LYS A 51 -1.50 -6.60 2.17
N MET A 52 -2.57 -5.93 1.80
CA MET A 52 -3.93 -6.50 1.80
C MET A 52 -4.56 -6.26 0.44
N ARG A 53 -5.33 -7.23 -0.04
CA ARG A 53 -6.06 -7.09 -1.30
C ARG A 53 -7.32 -7.95 -1.33
N TRP A 54 -8.26 -7.53 -2.14
CA TRP A 54 -9.38 -8.33 -2.61
C TRP A 54 -9.42 -8.27 -4.13
N MET A 55 -9.79 -9.37 -4.77
CA MET A 55 -10.00 -9.44 -6.21
C MET A 55 -11.29 -10.19 -6.50
N LYS A 56 -12.10 -9.64 -7.38
CA LYS A 56 -13.31 -10.29 -7.87
C LYS A 56 -12.96 -11.66 -8.46
N GLN A 57 -13.70 -12.69 -8.07
CA GLN A 57 -13.53 -14.03 -8.64
C GLN A 57 -13.88 -14.03 -10.12
N GLY A 58 -13.11 -14.76 -10.93
CA GLY A 58 -13.36 -14.89 -12.36
C GLY A 58 -13.06 -13.64 -13.20
N ILE A 59 -12.43 -12.61 -12.62
CA ILE A 59 -12.05 -11.41 -13.38
C ILE A 59 -11.21 -11.80 -14.61
N ASP A 60 -11.62 -11.33 -15.78
CA ASP A 60 -10.79 -11.39 -16.98
C ASP A 60 -9.89 -10.16 -17.08
N THR A 61 -8.68 -10.27 -16.55
CA THR A 61 -7.69 -9.18 -16.59
C THR A 61 -7.17 -8.88 -18.01
N LEU A 62 -7.30 -9.83 -18.97
CA LEU A 62 -6.90 -9.61 -20.35
C LEU A 62 -7.86 -8.70 -21.13
N LYS A 63 -9.10 -8.56 -20.65
CA LYS A 63 -10.09 -7.63 -21.18
C LYS A 63 -9.56 -6.20 -21.14
N TYR A 64 -8.87 -5.81 -20.04
CA TYR A 64 -8.48 -4.42 -19.79
C TYR A 64 -7.11 -4.11 -20.41
N LYS A 65 -7.11 -3.26 -21.44
CA LYS A 65 -5.92 -2.85 -22.20
C LYS A 65 -5.53 -1.40 -21.94
N ARG A 66 -6.52 -0.56 -21.65
CA ARG A 66 -6.39 0.88 -21.40
C ARG A 66 -6.83 1.21 -19.99
N PHE A 67 -6.36 2.31 -19.46
CA PHE A 67 -6.60 2.69 -18.07
C PHE A 67 -7.08 4.13 -17.97
N MET A 68 -8.11 4.34 -17.17
CA MET A 68 -8.54 5.67 -16.74
C MET A 68 -8.07 5.84 -15.30
N VAL A 69 -7.24 6.83 -15.04
CA VAL A 69 -6.68 7.09 -13.70
C VAL A 69 -7.29 8.37 -13.16
N ASP A 70 -8.05 8.25 -12.08
CA ASP A 70 -8.56 9.40 -11.36
C ASP A 70 -7.40 10.16 -10.70
N SER A 71 -7.56 11.47 -10.51
CA SER A 71 -6.59 12.23 -9.73
C SER A 71 -6.46 11.65 -8.32
N VAL A 72 -5.23 11.43 -7.89
CA VAL A 72 -4.95 10.99 -6.52
C VAL A 72 -5.50 12.00 -5.52
N ILE A 73 -6.12 11.52 -4.46
CA ILE A 73 -6.67 12.35 -3.40
C ILE A 73 -6.06 12.00 -2.03
N PHE A 74 -6.13 12.92 -1.08
CA PHE A 74 -6.02 12.58 0.33
C PHE A 74 -7.38 12.17 0.88
N PHE A 75 -7.42 11.03 1.55
CA PHE A 75 -8.59 10.54 2.27
C PHE A 75 -8.14 10.07 3.66
N LEU A 76 -7.94 11.04 4.55
CA LEU A 76 -7.43 10.74 5.89
C LEU A 76 -8.55 10.24 6.80
N ALA A 77 -8.33 9.09 7.41
CA ALA A 77 -9.22 8.55 8.42
C ALA A 77 -9.30 9.49 9.66
N ASP A 78 -10.38 9.40 10.41
CA ASP A 78 -10.54 10.18 11.63
C ASP A 78 -9.47 9.91 12.69
N ASN A 79 -8.94 8.69 12.70
CA ASN A 79 -7.84 8.22 13.55
C ASN A 79 -6.47 8.28 12.90
N ALA A 80 -6.31 9.02 11.78
CA ALA A 80 -5.02 9.14 11.11
C ALA A 80 -3.94 9.70 12.05
N ASP A 81 -2.75 9.14 11.96
CA ASP A 81 -1.62 9.48 12.85
C ASP A 81 -1.19 10.95 12.77
N TYR A 82 -1.38 11.57 11.61
CA TYR A 82 -0.95 12.94 11.35
C TYR A 82 -1.98 13.66 10.47
N LYS A 83 -2.55 14.75 11.00
CA LYS A 83 -3.56 15.58 10.33
C LYS A 83 -3.08 17.00 10.03
N GLY A 84 -1.90 17.37 10.49
CA GLY A 84 -1.35 18.73 10.38
C GLY A 84 -0.58 18.98 9.08
N ILE A 85 -1.06 18.46 7.94
CA ILE A 85 -0.45 18.71 6.63
C ILE A 85 -1.07 19.96 6.04
N ASP A 86 -0.23 20.87 5.57
CA ASP A 86 -0.68 22.06 4.85
C ASP A 86 -1.40 21.67 3.55
N PRO A 87 -2.51 22.33 3.18
CA PRO A 87 -3.25 22.03 1.96
C PRO A 87 -2.40 22.12 0.68
N GLN A 88 -1.43 23.04 0.63
CA GLN A 88 -0.52 23.14 -0.49
C GLN A 88 0.43 21.95 -0.56
N GLU A 89 0.95 21.47 0.58
CA GLU A 89 1.74 20.25 0.66
C GLU A 89 0.93 19.01 0.23
N MET A 90 -0.35 18.92 0.64
CA MET A 90 -1.24 17.84 0.17
C MET A 90 -1.37 17.82 -1.35
N LYS A 91 -1.58 19.01 -1.94
CA LYS A 91 -1.66 19.14 -3.40
C LYS A 91 -0.37 18.70 -4.07
N GLU A 92 0.78 19.16 -3.61
CA GLU A 92 2.09 18.81 -4.18
C GLU A 92 2.39 17.31 -4.12
N LEU A 93 2.00 16.65 -3.01
CA LEU A 93 2.11 15.20 -2.87
C LEU A 93 1.20 14.46 -3.84
N CYS A 94 -0.07 14.88 -3.99
CA CYS A 94 -0.97 14.30 -4.98
C CYS A 94 -0.45 14.50 -6.41
N ASP A 95 0.01 15.69 -6.76
CA ASP A 95 0.58 15.99 -8.07
C ASP A 95 1.83 15.14 -8.34
N THR A 96 2.68 14.95 -7.33
CA THR A 96 3.86 14.09 -7.43
C THR A 96 3.45 12.64 -7.70
N PHE A 97 2.47 12.11 -6.98
CA PHE A 97 2.02 10.73 -7.18
C PHE A 97 1.35 10.56 -8.56
N ASN A 98 0.51 11.50 -8.98
CA ASN A 98 -0.07 11.50 -10.33
C ASN A 98 1.03 11.46 -11.42
N LYS A 99 2.09 12.24 -11.25
CA LYS A 99 3.25 12.23 -12.14
C LYS A 99 3.95 10.87 -12.17
N GLU A 100 4.22 10.28 -11.02
CA GLU A 100 4.88 8.96 -10.94
C GLU A 100 4.03 7.86 -11.60
N ILE A 101 2.70 7.91 -11.46
CA ILE A 101 1.79 6.98 -12.16
C ILE A 101 1.90 7.19 -13.68
N ALA A 102 1.79 8.43 -14.14
CA ALA A 102 1.89 8.74 -15.58
C ALA A 102 3.22 8.28 -16.17
N GLU A 103 4.33 8.49 -15.46
CA GLU A 103 5.67 8.03 -15.86
C GLU A 103 5.75 6.50 -15.93
N ALA A 104 5.23 5.79 -14.93
CA ALA A 104 5.26 4.33 -14.88
C ALA A 104 4.44 3.68 -16.00
N PHE A 105 3.29 4.28 -16.37
CA PHE A 105 2.44 3.80 -17.47
C PHE A 105 2.97 4.18 -18.84
N ARG A 106 3.79 5.26 -18.95
CA ARG A 106 4.34 5.76 -20.22
C ARG A 106 4.97 4.62 -21.03
N ASN A 107 4.64 4.59 -22.31
CA ASN A 107 5.14 3.58 -23.27
C ASN A 107 4.75 2.11 -23.00
N LYS A 108 3.93 1.85 -21.98
CA LYS A 108 3.44 0.51 -21.67
C LYS A 108 1.93 0.36 -21.84
N TYR A 109 1.21 1.32 -21.31
CA TYR A 109 -0.25 1.32 -21.29
C TYR A 109 -0.78 2.70 -21.65
N GLU A 110 -1.87 2.71 -22.42
CA GLU A 110 -2.58 3.95 -22.75
C GLU A 110 -3.43 4.40 -21.55
N ILE A 111 -3.24 5.67 -21.15
CA ILE A 111 -4.12 6.35 -20.18
C ILE A 111 -5.14 7.15 -21.00
N VAL A 112 -6.42 6.94 -20.71
CA VAL A 112 -7.55 7.58 -21.40
C VAL A 112 -8.41 8.35 -20.40
N SER A 113 -9.16 9.34 -20.91
CA SER A 113 -10.10 10.14 -20.12
C SER A 113 -11.54 9.63 -20.18
N GLU A 114 -11.84 8.73 -21.12
CA GLU A 114 -13.20 8.25 -21.38
C GLU A 114 -13.34 6.77 -21.02
N PRO A 115 -14.52 6.34 -20.47
CA PRO A 115 -14.80 4.96 -20.23
C PRO A 115 -14.88 4.16 -21.54
N GLY A 116 -14.63 2.86 -21.48
CA GLY A 116 -14.70 1.98 -22.63
C GLY A 116 -14.74 0.50 -22.23
N PRO A 117 -15.12 -0.39 -23.16
CA PRO A 117 -15.30 -1.81 -22.85
C PRO A 117 -14.01 -2.52 -22.44
N ASP A 118 -12.84 -1.96 -22.78
CA ASP A 118 -11.51 -2.47 -22.46
C ASP A 118 -10.76 -1.54 -21.49
N VAL A 119 -11.47 -0.61 -20.82
CA VAL A 119 -10.89 0.37 -19.90
C VAL A 119 -11.15 -0.04 -18.45
N ALA A 120 -10.10 -0.17 -17.66
CA ALA A 120 -10.18 -0.22 -16.21
C ALA A 120 -9.96 1.17 -15.62
N ARG A 121 -10.80 1.59 -14.65
CA ARG A 121 -10.68 2.85 -13.93
C ARG A 121 -9.99 2.62 -12.60
N LEU A 122 -8.99 3.43 -12.28
CA LEU A 122 -8.23 3.41 -11.03
C LEU A 122 -8.57 4.64 -10.21
N SER A 123 -9.02 4.41 -8.98
CA SER A 123 -9.22 5.46 -7.98
C SER A 123 -8.24 5.23 -6.83
N ILE A 124 -7.46 6.26 -6.46
CA ILE A 124 -6.31 6.11 -5.58
C ILE A 124 -6.37 7.18 -4.50
N ALA A 125 -6.21 6.77 -3.24
CA ALA A 125 -6.17 7.66 -2.10
C ALA A 125 -4.91 7.46 -1.25
N ILE A 126 -4.30 8.57 -0.82
CA ILE A 126 -3.33 8.58 0.28
C ILE A 126 -4.16 8.63 1.57
N THR A 127 -4.15 7.55 2.35
CA THR A 127 -5.06 7.38 3.49
C THR A 127 -4.40 7.58 4.84
N ASN A 128 -3.09 7.50 4.90
CA ASN A 128 -2.30 7.88 6.06
C ASN A 128 -0.92 8.33 5.59
N ILE A 129 -0.41 9.39 6.20
CA ILE A 129 0.94 9.87 5.94
C ILE A 129 1.54 10.43 7.22
N ARG A 130 2.79 10.10 7.45
CA ARG A 130 3.58 10.66 8.54
C ARG A 130 4.90 11.17 7.98
N PRO A 131 5.23 12.44 8.17
CA PRO A 131 6.50 12.97 7.68
C PRO A 131 7.67 12.34 8.42
N SER A 132 8.80 12.25 7.76
CA SER A 132 10.08 11.96 8.42
C SER A 132 10.44 13.09 9.39
N LYS A 133 11.12 12.74 10.47
CA LYS A 133 11.69 13.69 11.44
C LYS A 133 13.21 13.68 11.30
N PRO A 134 13.79 14.45 10.37
CA PRO A 134 15.21 14.36 10.02
C PRO A 134 16.15 14.51 11.21
N GLY A 135 15.89 15.48 12.08
CA GLY A 135 16.69 15.74 13.27
C GLY A 135 16.73 14.55 14.24
N VAL A 136 15.58 13.94 14.51
CA VAL A 136 15.48 12.74 15.38
C VAL A 136 16.16 11.55 14.73
N SER A 137 15.93 11.35 13.43
CA SER A 137 16.56 10.25 12.69
C SER A 137 18.06 10.37 12.63
N ALA A 138 18.60 11.56 12.39
CA ALA A 138 20.04 11.82 12.35
C ALA A 138 20.69 11.55 13.71
N VAL A 139 20.14 12.11 14.80
CA VAL A 139 20.68 11.94 16.16
C VAL A 139 20.69 10.48 16.57
N THR A 140 19.57 9.75 16.38
CA THR A 140 19.46 8.33 16.76
C THR A 140 20.35 7.40 15.92
N SER A 141 20.86 7.89 14.79
CA SER A 141 21.77 7.13 13.92
C SER A 141 23.24 7.33 14.22
N ILE A 142 23.61 8.49 14.78
CA ILE A 142 25.00 8.86 15.05
C ILE A 142 25.43 8.37 16.45
N ILE A 143 24.54 8.41 17.43
CA ILE A 143 24.83 8.00 18.79
C ILE A 143 24.62 6.49 18.94
N PRO A 144 25.58 5.71 19.44
CA PRO A 144 25.48 4.25 19.56
C PRO A 144 24.20 3.77 20.29
N VAL A 145 23.80 4.49 21.35
CA VAL A 145 22.57 4.19 22.11
C VAL A 145 21.32 4.43 21.27
N GLY A 146 21.30 5.55 20.53
CA GLY A 146 20.21 5.87 19.62
C GLY A 146 20.11 4.91 18.44
N LEU A 147 21.25 4.46 17.90
CA LEU A 147 21.31 3.47 16.84
C LEU A 147 20.73 2.12 17.32
N GLY A 148 21.09 1.68 18.53
CA GLY A 148 20.54 0.47 19.13
C GLY A 148 19.02 0.53 19.27
N VAL A 149 18.47 1.64 19.76
CA VAL A 149 17.02 1.86 19.86
C VAL A 149 16.37 1.87 18.47
N SER A 150 16.98 2.52 17.48
CA SER A 150 16.48 2.54 16.11
C SER A 150 16.43 1.16 15.48
N LEU A 151 17.47 0.34 15.67
CA LEU A 151 17.52 -1.04 15.15
C LEU A 151 16.47 -1.93 15.81
N LEU A 152 16.32 -1.83 17.13
CA LEU A 152 15.27 -2.56 17.87
C LEU A 152 13.87 -2.15 17.37
N LYS A 153 13.64 -0.84 17.17
CA LYS A 153 12.38 -0.33 16.65
C LYS A 153 12.14 -0.77 15.19
N LYS A 154 13.18 -0.82 14.35
CA LYS A 154 13.08 -1.36 13.00
C LYS A 154 12.68 -2.84 13.01
N GLY A 155 13.26 -3.64 13.89
CA GLY A 155 12.91 -5.03 14.06
C GLY A 155 11.45 -5.25 14.49
N ALA A 156 10.93 -4.39 15.38
CA ALA A 156 9.57 -4.49 15.89
C ALA A 156 8.52 -3.87 14.95
N THR A 157 8.87 -2.75 14.25
CA THR A 157 7.89 -1.95 13.47
C THR A 157 8.18 -1.92 11.97
N GLY A 158 9.29 -2.51 11.53
CA GLY A 158 9.73 -2.50 10.12
C GLY A 158 10.22 -1.14 9.62
N GLY A 159 10.46 -0.15 10.50
CA GLY A 159 10.96 1.18 10.14
C GLY A 159 11.96 1.71 11.15
N TRP A 160 12.68 2.78 10.79
CA TRP A 160 13.63 3.47 11.68
C TRP A 160 12.91 4.47 12.59
N SER A 161 13.49 4.76 13.76
CA SER A 161 12.98 5.79 14.65
C SER A 161 12.95 7.16 13.96
N GLY A 162 11.79 7.83 13.95
CA GLY A 162 11.60 9.10 13.24
C GLY A 162 11.44 8.99 11.72
N SER A 163 11.40 7.78 11.16
CA SER A 163 11.10 7.56 9.75
C SER A 163 9.65 7.92 9.40
N GLY A 164 9.44 8.39 8.18
CA GLY A 164 8.12 8.62 7.63
C GLY A 164 7.35 7.30 7.35
N GLN A 165 6.07 7.43 7.18
CA GLN A 165 5.19 6.33 6.80
C GLN A 165 4.12 6.86 5.85
N THR A 166 3.78 6.09 4.84
CA THR A 166 2.72 6.44 3.90
C THR A 166 1.86 5.21 3.64
N CYS A 167 0.54 5.39 3.62
CA CYS A 167 -0.44 4.36 3.26
C CYS A 167 -1.20 4.79 2.02
N VAL A 168 -1.52 3.83 1.17
CA VAL A 168 -2.32 4.02 -0.04
C VAL A 168 -3.44 2.99 -0.08
N GLU A 169 -4.59 3.43 -0.54
CA GLU A 169 -5.72 2.57 -0.91
C GLU A 169 -6.04 2.76 -2.39
N VAL A 170 -6.27 1.65 -3.08
CA VAL A 170 -6.53 1.61 -4.53
C VAL A 170 -7.78 0.81 -4.79
N MET A 171 -8.72 1.40 -5.54
CA MET A 171 -9.86 0.72 -6.13
C MET A 171 -9.71 0.65 -7.63
N VAL A 172 -9.98 -0.52 -8.20
CA VAL A 172 -10.04 -0.72 -9.65
C VAL A 172 -11.45 -1.13 -10.03
N PHE A 173 -12.00 -0.44 -11.01
CA PHE A 173 -13.37 -0.66 -11.52
C PHE A 173 -13.36 -1.05 -12.99
N ASP A 174 -14.40 -1.75 -13.42
CA ASP A 174 -14.82 -1.71 -14.82
C ASP A 174 -15.37 -0.31 -15.11
N SER A 175 -14.80 0.40 -16.10
CA SER A 175 -15.14 1.81 -16.34
C SER A 175 -16.56 2.02 -16.85
N MET A 176 -17.19 0.99 -17.45
CA MET A 176 -18.54 1.07 -18.01
C MET A 176 -19.60 0.78 -16.97
N THR A 177 -19.35 -0.17 -16.06
CA THR A 177 -20.34 -0.65 -15.10
C THR A 177 -20.12 -0.11 -13.69
N ASN A 178 -18.95 0.49 -13.39
CA ASN A 178 -18.49 0.85 -12.06
C ASN A 178 -18.42 -0.35 -11.08
N GLU A 179 -18.37 -1.57 -11.61
CA GLU A 179 -18.19 -2.75 -10.79
C GLU A 179 -16.76 -2.79 -10.23
N ILE A 180 -16.64 -3.03 -8.92
CA ILE A 180 -15.33 -3.16 -8.25
C ILE A 180 -14.69 -4.48 -8.71
N LEU A 181 -13.49 -4.39 -9.21
CA LEU A 181 -12.69 -5.52 -9.69
C LEU A 181 -11.59 -5.89 -8.70
N ILE A 182 -10.93 -4.88 -8.12
CA ILE A 182 -9.80 -5.07 -7.20
C ILE A 182 -9.85 -3.98 -6.15
N LEU A 183 -9.54 -4.37 -4.91
CA LEU A 183 -9.22 -3.49 -3.80
C LEU A 183 -7.82 -3.83 -3.31
N ALA A 184 -7.03 -2.82 -3.01
CA ALA A 184 -5.69 -3.01 -2.47
C ALA A 184 -5.36 -1.93 -1.43
N VAL A 185 -4.74 -2.36 -0.34
CA VAL A 185 -4.19 -1.47 0.70
C VAL A 185 -2.72 -1.80 0.85
N ASP A 186 -1.89 -0.79 0.83
CA ASP A 186 -0.46 -0.96 1.10
C ASP A 186 0.10 0.16 1.98
N GLN A 187 1.21 -0.13 2.61
CA GLN A 187 1.90 0.77 3.52
C GLN A 187 3.41 0.66 3.29
N GLN A 188 4.02 1.80 3.06
CA GLN A 188 5.48 1.92 2.99
C GLN A 188 6.01 2.70 4.18
N LYS A 189 7.10 2.23 4.75
CA LYS A 189 7.86 2.89 5.81
C LYS A 189 9.21 3.29 5.25
N ALA A 190 9.68 4.50 5.61
CA ALA A 190 10.94 5.02 5.12
C ALA A 190 12.13 4.10 5.44
N GLU A 191 12.98 3.87 4.48
CA GLU A 191 14.29 3.27 4.66
C GLU A 191 15.28 4.28 5.29
N PHE A 192 16.53 3.87 5.47
CA PHE A 192 17.51 4.70 6.20
C PHE A 192 17.77 6.05 5.54
N GLU A 193 17.86 6.11 4.23
CA GLU A 193 18.22 7.31 3.47
C GLU A 193 17.05 8.29 3.33
N ASP A 194 15.82 7.80 3.14
CA ASP A 194 14.61 8.59 2.87
C ASP A 194 14.19 9.49 4.02
N ARG A 195 14.63 9.19 5.24
CA ARG A 195 14.25 9.92 6.46
C ARG A 195 14.94 11.29 6.61
N PHE A 196 15.87 11.64 5.73
CA PHE A 196 16.58 12.92 5.80
C PHE A 196 15.82 14.09 5.18
N THR A 197 14.73 13.83 4.48
CA THR A 197 13.82 14.87 3.98
C THR A 197 12.42 14.70 4.57
N LYS A 198 11.63 15.78 4.62
CA LYS A 198 10.28 15.75 5.20
C LYS A 198 9.37 14.74 4.49
N TRP A 199 9.39 14.72 3.16
CA TRP A 199 8.51 13.92 2.31
C TRP A 199 9.23 12.91 1.41
N GLY A 200 10.55 12.74 1.57
CA GLY A 200 11.34 11.80 0.74
C GLY A 200 10.77 10.39 0.75
N SER A 201 10.41 9.89 1.93
CA SER A 201 9.78 8.57 2.08
C SER A 201 8.42 8.44 1.37
N ALA A 202 7.66 9.52 1.25
CA ALA A 202 6.41 9.52 0.50
C ALA A 202 6.69 9.44 -1.01
N ASN A 203 7.62 10.24 -1.51
CA ASN A 203 7.99 10.22 -2.93
C ASN A 203 8.52 8.86 -3.38
N ASP A 204 9.34 8.21 -2.55
CA ASP A 204 9.85 6.86 -2.85
C ASP A 204 8.74 5.81 -2.80
N ALA A 205 7.78 5.94 -1.88
CA ALA A 205 6.59 5.12 -1.85
C ALA A 205 5.74 5.30 -3.12
N PHE A 206 5.58 6.53 -3.63
CA PHE A 206 4.83 6.80 -4.86
C PHE A 206 5.47 6.15 -6.09
N LYS A 207 6.79 6.24 -6.24
CA LYS A 207 7.55 5.53 -7.28
C LYS A 207 7.38 4.03 -7.17
N PHE A 208 7.53 3.49 -5.96
CA PHE A 208 7.36 2.07 -5.68
C PHE A 208 5.96 1.59 -6.10
N TRP A 209 4.89 2.25 -5.65
CA TRP A 209 3.52 1.83 -5.96
C TRP A 209 3.19 1.97 -7.44
N SER A 210 3.62 3.04 -8.08
CA SER A 210 3.41 3.23 -9.52
C SER A 210 4.05 2.12 -10.34
N ALA A 211 5.29 1.72 -10.00
CA ALA A 211 5.96 0.59 -10.62
C ALA A 211 5.24 -0.75 -10.33
N LYS A 212 4.76 -0.95 -9.08
CA LYS A 212 4.02 -2.15 -8.68
C LYS A 212 2.67 -2.31 -9.38
N MET A 213 1.96 -1.22 -9.65
CA MET A 213 0.72 -1.25 -10.44
C MET A 213 0.99 -1.80 -11.84
N VAL A 214 2.01 -1.31 -12.52
CA VAL A 214 2.42 -1.77 -13.85
C VAL A 214 2.89 -3.23 -13.81
N GLU A 215 3.73 -3.60 -12.84
CA GLU A 215 4.18 -4.99 -12.65
C GLU A 215 3.00 -5.95 -12.45
N PHE A 216 2.01 -5.56 -11.65
CA PHE A 216 0.79 -6.34 -11.42
C PHE A 216 0.02 -6.58 -12.73
N ILE A 217 -0.14 -5.54 -13.55
CA ILE A 217 -0.82 -5.64 -14.85
C ILE A 217 -0.04 -6.58 -15.78
N ASP A 218 1.29 -6.42 -15.87
CA ASP A 218 2.17 -7.25 -16.69
C ASP A 218 2.07 -8.73 -16.29
N ASN A 219 2.14 -9.02 -14.99
CA ASN A 219 2.07 -10.38 -14.44
C ASN A 219 0.68 -11.01 -14.63
N SER A 220 -0.38 -10.22 -14.48
CA SER A 220 -1.76 -10.68 -14.70
C SER A 220 -1.99 -11.13 -16.15
N LYS A 221 -1.29 -10.52 -17.11
CA LYS A 221 -1.35 -10.89 -18.54
C LYS A 221 -0.50 -12.12 -18.87
N LYS A 222 0.63 -12.32 -18.17
CA LYS A 222 1.51 -13.49 -18.39
C LYS A 222 0.89 -14.78 -17.85
N ASN A 223 0.25 -14.74 -16.68
CA ASN A 223 -0.27 -15.94 -16.01
C ASN A 223 -1.52 -16.54 -16.67
N LYS A 224 -2.09 -15.89 -17.69
CA LYS A 224 -3.24 -16.36 -18.44
C LYS A 224 -2.91 -16.78 -19.89
N ARG A 225 -1.64 -16.76 -20.28
CA ARG A 225 -1.13 -17.34 -21.53
C ARG A 225 -0.59 -18.73 -21.30
#